data_ff6797769f8f3fe14e452ec516ec3a00
#
_entry.id   ff6797769f8f3fe14e452ec516ec3a00
#
_cell.length_a   1.000
_cell.length_b   1.000
_cell.length_c   1.000
_cell.angle_alpha   90.00
_cell.angle_beta   90.00
_cell.angle_gamma   90.00
#
_symmetry.space_group_name_H-M   'P 1'
#
loop_
_entity.id
_entity.type
_entity.pdbx_description
1 polymer ?
#
loop_
_entity_poly.entity_id
_entity_poly.type
_entity_poly.pdbx_seq_one_letter_code
_entity_poly.pdbx_strand_id
1 'polypeptide(L)'
;QFDDQVFECADRDFRENEPVDVVIRPEDIDIVNVEEGKLSGEVLSVLFKGVHYEIMVETLPGTSVTVNMHVIRNHDIASENGKEKISANDFYVDIEDLKELDDKEIVARADAQAWNPETDEYISITKIDYELKEELGEYPVTFSTSAGTSVQRRIFVVNQPVVKNEKANEAVMAFNFFKTVDEITESVALDTDLKTWANAQGWKLSDEDQAVDISVDYDFDDEHITEGIYKITFST
;
A
#
# COMPACT_ATOMS: atom_id res chain seq x y z
N GLN A 1 4.64 20.51 -4.08
CA GLN A 1 3.42 19.71 -3.85
C GLN A 1 2.29 20.64 -3.44
N PHE A 2 1.11 20.48 -4.01
CA PHE A 2 -0.08 21.28 -3.74
C PHE A 2 -1.30 20.35 -3.84
N ASP A 3 -2.15 20.32 -2.80
CA ASP A 3 -3.29 19.38 -2.67
C ASP A 3 -2.88 17.93 -3.02
N ASP A 4 -1.79 17.46 -2.39
CA ASP A 4 -1.21 16.13 -2.57
C ASP A 4 -0.77 15.74 -4.00
N GLN A 5 -0.79 16.70 -4.92
CA GLN A 5 -0.35 16.54 -6.30
C GLN A 5 1.00 17.22 -6.56
N VAL A 6 1.81 16.61 -7.42
CA VAL A 6 3.08 17.18 -7.86
C VAL A 6 2.90 17.92 -9.19
N PHE A 7 3.29 19.19 -9.20
CA PHE A 7 3.25 20.03 -10.39
C PHE A 7 4.65 20.47 -10.78
N GLU A 8 4.92 20.47 -12.08
CA GLU A 8 6.11 21.16 -12.60
C GLU A 8 5.94 22.66 -12.41
N CYS A 9 6.92 23.30 -11.81
CA CYS A 9 6.91 24.74 -11.60
C CYS A 9 8.24 25.36 -12.04
N ALA A 10 8.26 26.69 -12.15
CA ALA A 10 9.51 27.42 -12.42
C ALA A 10 10.48 27.21 -11.26
N ASP A 11 11.69 26.75 -11.59
CA ASP A 11 12.77 26.55 -10.62
C ASP A 11 13.10 27.85 -9.88
N ARG A 12 13.16 27.77 -8.56
CA ARG A 12 13.54 28.83 -7.63
C ARG A 12 14.37 28.20 -6.50
N ASP A 13 15.27 28.95 -5.91
CA ASP A 13 16.08 28.53 -4.76
C ASP A 13 15.27 28.50 -3.47
N PHE A 14 14.25 27.63 -3.38
CA PHE A 14 13.52 27.36 -2.15
C PHE A 14 14.27 26.33 -1.29
N ARG A 15 14.09 26.43 0.03
CA ARG A 15 14.59 25.41 0.96
C ARG A 15 13.67 24.22 0.93
N GLU A 16 14.21 23.06 1.18
CA GLU A 16 13.43 21.85 1.37
C GLU A 16 12.33 22.04 2.44
N ASN A 17 11.09 21.69 2.10
CA ASN A 17 9.91 21.88 2.95
C ASN A 17 9.61 23.35 3.37
N GLU A 18 10.05 24.32 2.60
CA GLU A 18 9.69 25.71 2.84
C GLU A 18 8.22 25.96 2.43
N PRO A 19 7.37 26.53 3.34
CA PRO A 19 6.02 26.91 2.98
C PRO A 19 6.05 27.99 1.91
N VAL A 20 5.32 27.78 0.83
CA VAL A 20 5.24 28.71 -0.31
C VAL A 20 3.79 28.93 -0.73
N ASP A 21 3.49 30.13 -1.24
CA ASP A 21 2.23 30.38 -1.92
C ASP A 21 2.35 29.95 -3.39
N VAL A 22 1.40 29.13 -3.85
CA VAL A 22 1.32 28.72 -5.24
C VAL A 22 0.49 29.74 -6.02
N VAL A 23 1.08 30.32 -7.04
CA VAL A 23 0.36 31.23 -7.96
C VAL A 23 0.37 30.63 -9.35
N ILE A 24 -0.82 30.35 -9.86
CA ILE A 24 -1.05 29.83 -11.21
C ILE A 24 -1.79 30.91 -11.99
N ARG A 25 -1.40 31.13 -13.25
CA ARG A 25 -2.13 32.06 -14.10
C ARG A 25 -3.43 31.43 -14.57
N PRO A 26 -4.55 32.16 -14.61
CA PRO A 26 -5.82 31.61 -15.07
C PRO A 26 -5.76 30.97 -16.46
N GLU A 27 -4.92 31.53 -17.35
CA GLU A 27 -4.70 31.01 -18.70
C GLU A 27 -3.90 29.69 -18.77
N ASP A 28 -3.27 29.28 -17.66
CA ASP A 28 -2.53 28.03 -17.54
C ASP A 28 -3.38 26.93 -16.88
N ILE A 29 -4.68 27.19 -16.63
CA ILE A 29 -5.62 26.24 -16.01
C ILE A 29 -6.65 25.81 -17.04
N ASP A 30 -6.67 24.52 -17.37
CA ASP A 30 -7.70 23.90 -18.18
C ASP A 30 -8.74 23.21 -17.30
N ILE A 31 -10.02 23.46 -17.55
CA ILE A 31 -11.12 22.73 -16.95
C ILE A 31 -11.41 21.52 -17.84
N VAL A 32 -11.17 20.35 -17.32
CA VAL A 32 -11.30 19.07 -18.01
C VAL A 32 -12.28 18.16 -17.27
N ASN A 33 -12.56 16.98 -17.81
CA ASN A 33 -13.33 15.98 -17.07
C ASN A 33 -12.51 15.50 -15.83
N VAL A 34 -13.22 15.07 -14.79
CA VAL A 34 -12.61 14.62 -13.53
C VAL A 34 -11.53 13.56 -13.74
N GLU A 35 -11.68 12.70 -14.75
CA GLU A 35 -10.73 11.63 -15.09
C GLU A 35 -9.45 12.12 -15.78
N GLU A 36 -9.42 13.35 -16.27
CA GLU A 36 -8.31 13.93 -17.01
C GLU A 36 -7.55 14.99 -16.18
N GLY A 37 -8.21 15.51 -15.11
CA GLY A 37 -7.67 16.57 -14.26
C GLY A 37 -6.72 16.05 -13.19
N LYS A 38 -5.74 16.89 -12.81
CA LYS A 38 -4.85 16.60 -11.66
C LYS A 38 -5.46 17.04 -10.33
N LEU A 39 -6.37 18.00 -10.34
CA LEU A 39 -7.08 18.49 -9.17
C LEU A 39 -8.58 18.39 -9.42
N SER A 40 -9.30 17.86 -8.44
CA SER A 40 -10.76 17.87 -8.43
C SER A 40 -11.25 19.00 -7.54
N GLY A 41 -12.42 19.56 -7.89
CA GLY A 41 -12.99 20.62 -7.09
C GLY A 41 -14.47 20.83 -7.36
N GLU A 42 -15.15 21.45 -6.39
CA GLU A 42 -16.52 21.90 -6.52
C GLU A 42 -16.58 23.36 -6.96
N VAL A 43 -17.36 23.65 -8.01
CA VAL A 43 -17.56 25.02 -8.47
C VAL A 43 -18.50 25.74 -7.51
N LEU A 44 -17.98 26.65 -6.71
CA LEU A 44 -18.74 27.43 -5.74
C LEU A 44 -19.49 28.57 -6.41
N SER A 45 -18.89 29.21 -7.43
CA SER A 45 -19.53 30.30 -8.14
C SER A 45 -18.97 30.49 -9.54
N VAL A 46 -19.82 31.00 -10.44
CA VAL A 46 -19.44 31.42 -11.79
C VAL A 46 -19.97 32.84 -12.02
N LEU A 47 -19.06 33.78 -12.23
CA LEU A 47 -19.41 35.17 -12.43
C LEU A 47 -18.90 35.68 -13.78
N PHE A 48 -19.79 36.15 -14.65
CA PHE A 48 -19.41 36.78 -15.92
C PHE A 48 -18.94 38.22 -15.71
N LYS A 49 -17.71 38.54 -16.13
CA LYS A 49 -17.06 39.85 -16.00
C LYS A 49 -17.05 40.62 -17.32
N GLY A 50 -17.96 40.30 -18.22
CA GLY A 50 -18.12 41.01 -19.50
C GLY A 50 -17.31 40.41 -20.66
N VAL A 51 -16.10 39.96 -20.44
CA VAL A 51 -15.20 39.34 -21.45
C VAL A 51 -14.68 37.98 -21.05
N HIS A 52 -14.76 37.61 -19.75
CA HIS A 52 -14.35 36.34 -19.22
C HIS A 52 -15.27 35.92 -18.05
N TYR A 53 -15.19 34.67 -17.67
CA TYR A 53 -15.80 34.14 -16.47
C TYR A 53 -14.77 34.06 -15.34
N GLU A 54 -15.16 34.49 -14.14
CA GLU A 54 -14.46 34.21 -12.91
C GLU A 54 -15.15 33.00 -12.27
N ILE A 55 -14.41 31.92 -12.12
CA ILE A 55 -14.89 30.66 -11.55
C ILE A 55 -14.17 30.44 -10.23
N MET A 56 -14.92 30.36 -9.16
CA MET A 56 -14.38 30.00 -7.84
C MET A 56 -14.58 28.49 -7.63
N VAL A 57 -13.49 27.81 -7.41
CA VAL A 57 -13.47 26.36 -7.19
C VAL A 57 -12.89 26.09 -5.81
N GLU A 58 -13.60 25.32 -4.99
CA GLU A 58 -13.04 24.74 -3.77
C GLU A 58 -12.42 23.40 -4.16
N THR A 59 -11.11 23.27 -4.01
CA THR A 59 -10.44 22.00 -4.27
C THR A 59 -10.88 20.98 -3.23
N LEU A 60 -11.16 19.77 -3.70
CA LEU A 60 -11.48 18.65 -2.83
C LEU A 60 -10.17 17.92 -2.54
N PRO A 61 -9.71 17.91 -1.28
CA PRO A 61 -8.55 17.09 -0.94
C PRO A 61 -8.84 15.64 -1.29
N GLY A 62 -7.93 14.99 -1.96
CA GLY A 62 -8.02 13.57 -2.27
C GLY A 62 -8.24 12.73 -1.00
N THR A 63 -8.72 11.53 -1.17
CA THR A 63 -8.86 10.58 -0.07
C THR A 63 -7.54 9.83 0.09
N SER A 64 -6.96 9.82 1.27
CA SER A 64 -5.69 9.15 1.50
C SER A 64 -5.70 8.26 2.74
N VAL A 65 -4.98 7.15 2.68
CA VAL A 65 -4.68 6.27 3.80
C VAL A 65 -3.17 6.07 3.91
N THR A 66 -2.63 6.25 5.12
CA THR A 66 -1.22 5.98 5.40
C THR A 66 -1.09 4.70 6.20
N VAL A 67 -0.26 3.79 5.72
CA VAL A 67 0.03 2.51 6.35
C VAL A 67 1.51 2.39 6.70
N ASN A 68 1.84 1.41 7.54
CA ASN A 68 3.21 1.08 7.89
C ASN A 68 3.69 -0.11 7.06
N MET A 69 4.80 0.08 6.35
CA MET A 69 5.60 -1.00 5.80
C MET A 69 6.66 -1.39 6.84
N HIS A 70 6.61 -2.61 7.31
CA HIS A 70 7.61 -3.18 8.21
C HIS A 70 8.70 -3.85 7.38
N VAL A 71 9.87 -3.20 7.28
CA VAL A 71 11.03 -3.77 6.60
C VAL A 71 11.80 -4.62 7.59
N ILE A 72 11.90 -5.90 7.27
CA ILE A 72 12.53 -6.91 8.11
C ILE A 72 13.72 -7.55 7.41
N ARG A 73 14.61 -8.14 8.20
CA ARG A 73 15.64 -9.02 7.66
C ARG A 73 15.01 -10.36 7.29
N ASN A 74 15.47 -10.94 6.18
CA ASN A 74 15.08 -12.31 5.84
C ASN A 74 15.51 -13.27 6.96
N HIS A 75 14.52 -13.88 7.63
CA HIS A 75 14.73 -14.82 8.73
C HIS A 75 14.51 -16.25 8.24
N ASP A 76 15.35 -16.71 7.32
CA ASP A 76 15.36 -18.10 6.92
C ASP A 76 15.82 -18.98 8.10
N ILE A 77 15.07 -20.04 8.36
CA ILE A 77 15.38 -21.03 9.37
C ILE A 77 15.93 -22.28 8.67
N ALA A 78 17.18 -22.62 8.99
CA ALA A 78 17.80 -23.82 8.47
C ALA A 78 17.42 -25.06 9.32
N SER A 79 17.25 -26.21 8.65
CA SER A 79 17.14 -27.49 9.32
C SER A 79 18.43 -27.84 10.10
N GLU A 80 18.34 -28.69 11.10
CA GLU A 80 19.48 -29.13 11.91
C GLU A 80 20.63 -29.72 11.07
N ASN A 81 20.32 -30.37 9.96
CA ASN A 81 21.29 -30.94 9.03
C ASN A 81 21.70 -30.00 7.88
N GLY A 82 21.17 -28.75 7.85
CA GLY A 82 21.46 -27.73 6.85
C GLY A 82 20.93 -28.02 5.44
N LYS A 83 20.10 -29.05 5.26
CA LYS A 83 19.60 -29.48 3.94
C LYS A 83 18.34 -28.75 3.48
N GLU A 84 17.70 -28.05 4.38
CA GLU A 84 16.50 -27.30 4.11
C GLU A 84 16.57 -25.94 4.77
N LYS A 85 16.00 -24.94 4.11
CA LYS A 85 15.67 -23.64 4.66
C LYS A 85 14.18 -23.38 4.47
N ILE A 86 13.59 -22.63 5.39
CA ILE A 86 12.22 -22.16 5.31
C ILE A 86 12.15 -20.70 5.73
N SER A 87 11.39 -19.90 5.01
CA SER A 87 11.11 -18.50 5.32
C SER A 87 9.63 -18.22 5.19
N ALA A 88 9.12 -17.28 5.97
CA ALA A 88 7.78 -16.73 5.85
C ALA A 88 7.73 -15.37 6.55
N ASN A 89 6.72 -14.56 6.23
CA ASN A 89 6.47 -13.25 6.83
C ASN A 89 5.24 -13.27 7.74
N ASP A 90 5.19 -12.37 8.71
CA ASP A 90 3.95 -11.97 9.36
C ASP A 90 3.04 -11.28 8.32
N PHE A 91 1.71 -11.32 8.47
CA PHE A 91 0.81 -10.62 7.55
C PHE A 91 -0.48 -10.17 8.23
N TYR A 92 -1.17 -9.22 7.58
CA TYR A 92 -2.46 -8.68 8.02
C TYR A 92 -3.61 -9.26 7.21
N VAL A 93 -4.76 -9.44 7.85
CA VAL A 93 -6.01 -9.90 7.22
C VAL A 93 -7.20 -9.18 7.84
N ASP A 94 -8.20 -8.86 7.02
CA ASP A 94 -9.48 -8.35 7.53
C ASP A 94 -10.26 -9.47 8.23
N ILE A 95 -10.91 -9.12 9.34
CA ILE A 95 -11.77 -10.06 10.07
C ILE A 95 -12.91 -10.62 9.19
N GLU A 96 -13.37 -9.84 8.21
CA GLU A 96 -14.43 -10.27 7.29
C GLU A 96 -13.96 -11.32 6.30
N ASP A 97 -12.66 -11.28 5.92
CA ASP A 97 -12.02 -12.21 4.98
C ASP A 97 -11.65 -13.56 5.60
N LEU A 98 -11.72 -13.71 6.93
CA LEU A 98 -11.27 -14.93 7.62
C LEU A 98 -11.97 -16.21 7.13
N LYS A 99 -13.22 -16.10 6.65
CA LYS A 99 -13.98 -17.25 6.18
C LYS A 99 -13.50 -17.80 4.84
N GLU A 100 -12.82 -16.96 4.07
CA GLU A 100 -12.27 -17.28 2.75
C GLU A 100 -10.79 -17.65 2.82
N LEU A 101 -10.17 -17.48 3.99
CA LEU A 101 -8.75 -17.71 4.21
C LEU A 101 -8.46 -19.22 4.30
N ASP A 102 -7.97 -19.79 3.22
CA ASP A 102 -7.52 -21.19 3.16
C ASP A 102 -5.97 -21.31 3.29
N ASP A 103 -5.48 -22.55 3.39
CA ASP A 103 -4.04 -22.82 3.51
C ASP A 103 -3.21 -22.22 2.37
N LYS A 104 -3.76 -22.15 1.16
CA LYS A 104 -3.04 -21.58 -0.01
C LYS A 104 -2.92 -20.07 0.11
N GLU A 105 -4.00 -19.42 0.54
CA GLU A 105 -4.03 -18.00 0.78
C GLU A 105 -3.08 -17.61 1.92
N ILE A 106 -3.04 -18.40 2.99
CA ILE A 106 -2.10 -18.21 4.12
C ILE A 106 -0.65 -18.31 3.65
N VAL A 107 -0.31 -19.32 2.83
CA VAL A 107 1.05 -19.47 2.26
C VAL A 107 1.39 -18.27 1.37
N ALA A 108 0.45 -17.84 0.51
CA ALA A 108 0.67 -16.72 -0.40
C ALA A 108 0.85 -15.39 0.34
N ARG A 109 0.00 -15.08 1.32
CA ARG A 109 0.09 -13.83 2.11
C ARG A 109 1.33 -13.78 3.00
N ALA A 110 1.75 -14.94 3.54
CA ALA A 110 2.97 -15.05 4.31
C ALA A 110 4.23 -15.07 3.44
N ASP A 111 4.09 -15.16 2.12
CA ASP A 111 5.20 -15.46 1.19
C ASP A 111 6.05 -16.64 1.70
N ALA A 112 5.38 -17.69 2.14
CA ALA A 112 6.03 -18.82 2.79
C ALA A 112 6.70 -19.73 1.76
N GLN A 113 8.00 -19.91 1.89
CA GLN A 113 8.83 -20.65 0.96
C GLN A 113 9.81 -21.58 1.70
N ALA A 114 10.10 -22.72 1.08
CA ALA A 114 11.16 -23.62 1.55
C ALA A 114 12.01 -24.12 0.38
N TRP A 115 13.31 -24.29 0.60
CA TRP A 115 14.26 -24.69 -0.44
C TRP A 115 15.45 -25.46 0.13
N ASN A 116 16.15 -26.14 -0.76
CA ASN A 116 17.45 -26.72 -0.49
C ASN A 116 18.54 -25.65 -0.73
N PRO A 117 19.32 -25.25 0.29
CA PRO A 117 20.30 -24.17 0.14
C PRO A 117 21.52 -24.54 -0.72
N GLU A 118 21.72 -25.82 -1.06
CA GLU A 118 22.84 -26.27 -1.91
C GLU A 118 22.44 -26.31 -3.40
N THR A 119 21.16 -26.59 -3.70
CA THR A 119 20.68 -26.78 -5.08
C THR A 119 19.69 -25.72 -5.53
N ASP A 120 19.22 -24.84 -4.62
CA ASP A 120 18.13 -23.87 -4.81
C ASP A 120 16.80 -24.52 -5.26
N GLU A 121 16.68 -25.85 -5.10
CA GLU A 121 15.45 -26.55 -5.43
C GLU A 121 14.36 -26.29 -4.42
N TYR A 122 13.16 -26.04 -4.91
CA TYR A 122 11.98 -25.76 -4.10
C TYR A 122 11.55 -27.00 -3.30
N ILE A 123 11.22 -26.77 -2.02
CA ILE A 123 10.69 -27.80 -1.12
C ILE A 123 9.25 -27.42 -0.75
N SER A 124 8.34 -28.38 -0.83
CA SER A 124 6.94 -28.14 -0.51
C SER A 124 6.75 -27.93 1.00
N ILE A 125 5.99 -26.90 1.35
CA ILE A 125 5.39 -26.77 2.68
C ILE A 125 4.26 -27.78 2.74
N THR A 126 4.32 -28.71 3.69
CA THR A 126 3.40 -29.84 3.77
C THR A 126 2.42 -29.77 4.95
N LYS A 127 2.70 -28.84 5.88
CA LYS A 127 1.84 -28.65 7.05
C LYS A 127 1.80 -27.16 7.42
N ILE A 128 0.59 -26.69 7.69
CA ILE A 128 0.30 -25.35 8.17
C ILE A 128 -0.57 -25.51 9.41
N ASP A 129 -0.05 -25.11 10.58
CA ASP A 129 -0.75 -25.19 11.86
C ASP A 129 -1.15 -23.78 12.32
N TYR A 130 -2.43 -23.54 12.49
CA TYR A 130 -2.96 -22.29 13.03
C TYR A 130 -4.32 -22.51 13.70
N GLU A 131 -4.65 -21.63 14.65
CA GLU A 131 -5.99 -21.54 15.24
C GLU A 131 -6.45 -20.09 15.17
N LEU A 132 -7.26 -19.78 14.16
CA LEU A 132 -7.88 -18.46 14.00
C LEU A 132 -9.24 -18.41 14.71
N LYS A 133 -9.53 -17.26 15.31
CA LYS A 133 -10.83 -16.92 15.86
C LYS A 133 -11.41 -15.75 15.09
N GLU A 134 -12.74 -15.67 14.99
CA GLU A 134 -13.43 -14.50 14.43
C GLU A 134 -13.39 -13.32 15.43
N GLU A 135 -12.17 -12.94 15.86
CA GLU A 135 -11.90 -11.86 16.80
C GLU A 135 -10.64 -11.13 16.37
N LEU A 136 -10.60 -9.81 16.58
CA LEU A 136 -9.39 -9.01 16.35
C LEU A 136 -8.24 -9.48 17.25
N GLY A 137 -7.03 -9.58 16.70
CA GLY A 137 -5.89 -10.01 17.49
C GLY A 137 -4.74 -10.58 16.67
N GLU A 138 -3.78 -11.16 17.37
CA GLU A 138 -2.60 -11.80 16.80
C GLU A 138 -2.70 -13.32 17.00
N TYR A 139 -2.54 -14.06 15.91
CA TYR A 139 -2.65 -15.52 15.92
C TYR A 139 -1.39 -16.15 15.36
N PRO A 140 -0.79 -17.13 16.06
CA PRO A 140 0.37 -17.82 15.55
C PRO A 140 0.00 -18.72 14.38
N VAL A 141 0.89 -18.79 13.39
CA VAL A 141 0.86 -19.74 12.27
C VAL A 141 2.22 -20.40 12.13
N THR A 142 2.26 -21.70 11.96
CA THR A 142 3.49 -22.46 11.78
C THR A 142 3.48 -23.17 10.43
N PHE A 143 4.48 -22.89 9.62
CA PHE A 143 4.72 -23.54 8.34
C PHE A 143 5.78 -24.62 8.51
N SER A 144 5.58 -25.81 7.94
CA SER A 144 6.53 -26.91 8.08
C SER A 144 6.71 -27.70 6.78
N THR A 145 7.94 -28.19 6.56
CA THR A 145 8.26 -29.17 5.52
C THR A 145 8.00 -30.58 5.98
N SER A 146 8.05 -31.56 5.08
CA SER A 146 7.94 -33.00 5.41
C SER A 146 9.09 -33.52 6.27
N ALA A 147 10.26 -32.89 6.24
CA ALA A 147 11.41 -33.27 7.07
C ALA A 147 11.35 -32.62 8.47
N GLY A 148 10.37 -31.74 8.74
CA GLY A 148 10.15 -31.13 10.04
C GLY A 148 10.83 -29.78 10.25
N THR A 149 11.46 -29.21 9.20
CA THR A 149 11.93 -27.81 9.26
C THR A 149 10.72 -26.90 9.34
N SER A 150 10.67 -25.99 10.30
CA SER A 150 9.49 -25.16 10.53
C SER A 150 9.84 -23.73 10.90
N VAL A 151 8.94 -22.82 10.57
CA VAL A 151 8.98 -21.40 10.95
C VAL A 151 7.62 -20.97 11.49
N GLN A 152 7.62 -20.23 12.60
CA GLN A 152 6.41 -19.65 13.17
C GLN A 152 6.35 -18.17 12.86
N ARG A 153 5.14 -17.70 12.46
CA ARG A 153 4.81 -16.32 12.16
C ARG A 153 3.47 -15.95 12.79
N ARG A 154 3.02 -14.72 12.57
CA ARG A 154 1.77 -14.18 13.12
C ARG A 154 0.85 -13.72 12.02
N ILE A 155 -0.43 -14.00 12.21
CA ILE A 155 -1.53 -13.44 11.44
C ILE A 155 -2.15 -12.34 12.30
N PHE A 156 -2.15 -11.10 11.80
CA PHE A 156 -2.80 -9.97 12.46
C PHE A 156 -4.21 -9.81 11.89
N VAL A 157 -5.21 -10.19 12.67
CA VAL A 157 -6.62 -9.99 12.33
C VAL A 157 -7.03 -8.60 12.75
N VAL A 158 -7.41 -7.78 11.78
CA VAL A 158 -7.74 -6.36 11.97
C VAL A 158 -9.07 -6.03 11.30
N ASN A 159 -9.65 -4.88 11.63
CA ASN A 159 -10.70 -4.30 10.80
C ASN A 159 -10.08 -3.66 9.57
N GLN A 160 -10.80 -3.71 8.46
CA GLN A 160 -10.38 -3.08 7.22
C GLN A 160 -10.11 -1.57 7.42
N PRO A 161 -8.89 -1.11 7.15
CA PRO A 161 -8.53 0.30 7.31
C PRO A 161 -9.03 1.12 6.11
N VAL A 162 -10.29 1.55 6.17
CA VAL A 162 -10.94 2.34 5.12
C VAL A 162 -11.04 3.80 5.55
N VAL A 163 -10.56 4.70 4.71
CA VAL A 163 -10.79 6.14 4.82
C VAL A 163 -11.81 6.56 3.76
N LYS A 164 -12.87 7.24 4.20
CA LYS A 164 -13.97 7.71 3.33
C LYS A 164 -13.96 9.22 3.27
N ASN A 165 -14.10 9.76 2.07
CA ASN A 165 -14.29 11.17 1.81
C ASN A 165 -15.62 11.38 1.07
N GLU A 166 -16.66 11.77 1.80
CA GLU A 166 -17.99 11.94 1.24
C GLU A 166 -18.06 13.12 0.24
N LYS A 167 -17.22 14.16 0.41
CA LYS A 167 -17.16 15.30 -0.51
C LYS A 167 -16.60 14.90 -1.87
N ALA A 168 -15.53 14.12 -1.88
CA ALA A 168 -14.95 13.56 -3.11
C ALA A 168 -15.75 12.36 -3.65
N ASN A 169 -16.70 11.83 -2.88
CA ASN A 169 -17.44 10.61 -3.16
C ASN A 169 -16.51 9.40 -3.35
N GLU A 170 -15.44 9.32 -2.53
CA GLU A 170 -14.39 8.33 -2.67
C GLU A 170 -14.06 7.65 -1.34
N ALA A 171 -13.54 6.43 -1.45
CA ALA A 171 -12.93 5.71 -0.36
C ALA A 171 -11.60 5.12 -0.82
N VAL A 172 -10.67 5.00 0.10
CA VAL A 172 -9.40 4.31 -0.09
C VAL A 172 -9.12 3.41 1.10
N MET A 173 -8.57 2.25 0.85
CA MET A 173 -8.09 1.35 1.88
C MET A 173 -6.70 0.81 1.55
N ALA A 174 -5.94 0.47 2.59
CA ALA A 174 -4.70 -0.27 2.47
C ALA A 174 -4.36 -0.90 3.83
N PHE A 175 -3.64 -2.01 3.84
CA PHE A 175 -3.18 -2.67 5.06
C PHE A 175 -1.72 -2.35 5.34
N ASN A 176 -1.33 -2.42 6.62
CA ASN A 176 0.08 -2.57 6.96
C ASN A 176 0.61 -3.89 6.38
N PHE A 177 1.91 -3.95 6.08
CA PHE A 177 2.51 -5.15 5.50
C PHE A 177 3.97 -5.31 5.91
N PHE A 178 4.52 -6.50 5.67
CA PHE A 178 5.89 -6.87 5.96
C PHE A 178 6.62 -7.22 4.68
N LYS A 179 7.82 -6.67 4.49
CA LYS A 179 8.69 -7.00 3.36
C LYS A 179 10.15 -7.05 3.81
N THR A 180 10.94 -7.87 3.14
CA THR A 180 12.39 -7.90 3.37
C THR A 180 13.08 -6.78 2.59
N VAL A 181 14.29 -6.44 3.00
CA VAL A 181 15.14 -5.49 2.26
C VAL A 181 15.30 -5.95 0.81
N ASP A 182 15.57 -7.26 0.61
CA ASP A 182 15.81 -7.82 -0.73
C ASP A 182 14.57 -7.70 -1.63
N GLU A 183 13.36 -7.99 -1.14
CA GLU A 183 12.12 -7.84 -1.92
C GLU A 183 11.88 -6.41 -2.40
N ILE A 184 12.28 -5.41 -1.60
CA ILE A 184 12.11 -4.00 -1.95
C ILE A 184 13.16 -3.57 -2.96
N THR A 185 14.44 -3.89 -2.72
CA THR A 185 15.56 -3.50 -3.60
C THR A 185 15.55 -4.20 -4.95
N GLU A 186 14.96 -5.39 -5.03
CA GLU A 186 14.82 -6.15 -6.27
C GLU A 186 13.53 -5.81 -7.06
N SER A 187 12.63 -5.00 -6.49
CA SER A 187 11.41 -4.57 -7.18
C SER A 187 11.74 -3.73 -8.40
N VAL A 188 11.17 -4.11 -9.54
CA VAL A 188 11.32 -3.38 -10.82
C VAL A 188 10.19 -2.40 -11.09
N ALA A 189 9.14 -2.43 -10.27
CA ALA A 189 7.95 -1.59 -10.38
C ALA A 189 7.37 -1.29 -8.97
N LEU A 190 8.17 -0.65 -8.13
CA LEU A 190 7.91 -0.50 -6.70
C LEU A 190 6.51 0.07 -6.38
N ASP A 191 6.06 1.10 -7.10
CA ASP A 191 4.72 1.67 -6.89
C ASP A 191 3.59 0.64 -7.07
N THR A 192 3.73 -0.24 -8.06
CA THR A 192 2.75 -1.32 -8.31
C THR A 192 2.84 -2.40 -7.24
N ASP A 193 4.05 -2.74 -6.84
CA ASP A 193 4.31 -3.76 -5.83
C ASP A 193 3.81 -3.27 -4.45
N LEU A 194 4.04 -2.01 -4.08
CA LEU A 194 3.53 -1.42 -2.85
C LEU A 194 1.99 -1.46 -2.78
N LYS A 195 1.30 -1.16 -3.88
CA LYS A 195 -0.17 -1.29 -3.96
C LYS A 195 -0.62 -2.72 -3.75
N THR A 196 0.06 -3.67 -4.38
CA THR A 196 -0.24 -5.10 -4.28
C THR A 196 0.03 -5.62 -2.86
N TRP A 197 1.17 -5.28 -2.28
CA TRP A 197 1.57 -5.73 -0.95
C TRP A 197 0.67 -5.18 0.17
N ALA A 198 0.23 -3.92 0.01
CA ALA A 198 -0.71 -3.29 0.93
C ALA A 198 -2.17 -3.68 0.67
N ASN A 199 -2.47 -4.45 -0.38
CA ASN A 199 -3.83 -4.66 -0.90
C ASN A 199 -4.59 -3.33 -1.02
N ALA A 200 -3.94 -2.31 -1.59
CA ALA A 200 -4.50 -0.98 -1.69
C ALA A 200 -5.60 -0.92 -2.73
N GLN A 201 -6.75 -0.35 -2.37
CA GLN A 201 -7.92 -0.23 -3.23
C GLN A 201 -8.58 1.13 -3.04
N GLY A 202 -9.08 1.69 -4.14
CA GLY A 202 -9.89 2.91 -4.15
C GLY A 202 -11.19 2.68 -4.92
N TRP A 203 -12.29 3.27 -4.44
CA TRP A 203 -13.59 3.15 -5.09
C TRP A 203 -14.48 4.37 -4.84
N LYS A 204 -15.56 4.51 -5.64
CA LYS A 204 -16.57 5.53 -5.43
C LYS A 204 -17.55 5.08 -4.35
N LEU A 205 -17.88 5.97 -3.40
CA LEU A 205 -18.87 5.68 -2.34
C LEU A 205 -20.29 5.48 -2.89
N SER A 206 -20.60 6.08 -4.02
CA SER A 206 -21.91 5.92 -4.70
C SER A 206 -22.04 4.61 -5.46
N ASP A 207 -20.91 3.94 -5.78
CA ASP A 207 -20.85 2.70 -6.53
C ASP A 207 -19.54 1.97 -6.19
N GLU A 208 -19.60 1.04 -5.26
CA GLU A 208 -18.39 0.32 -4.76
C GLU A 208 -17.72 -0.56 -5.83
N ASP A 209 -18.42 -0.89 -6.91
CA ASP A 209 -17.83 -1.60 -8.05
C ASP A 209 -17.02 -0.67 -8.97
N GLN A 210 -17.17 0.66 -8.81
CA GLN A 210 -16.40 1.63 -9.57
C GLN A 210 -15.05 1.91 -8.89
N ALA A 211 -14.00 1.25 -9.38
CA ALA A 211 -12.63 1.49 -8.92
C ALA A 211 -12.15 2.91 -9.26
N VAL A 212 -11.31 3.45 -8.41
CA VAL A 212 -10.59 4.72 -8.59
C VAL A 212 -9.10 4.45 -8.59
N ASP A 213 -8.37 5.12 -9.48
CA ASP A 213 -6.92 5.00 -9.54
C ASP A 213 -6.26 5.51 -8.24
N ILE A 214 -5.23 4.80 -7.79
CA ILE A 214 -4.49 5.12 -6.57
C ILE A 214 -3.08 5.53 -6.94
N SER A 215 -2.64 6.67 -6.43
CA SER A 215 -1.24 7.09 -6.36
C SER A 215 -0.57 6.59 -5.09
N VAL A 216 0.75 6.48 -5.10
CA VAL A 216 1.57 6.04 -3.96
C VAL A 216 2.60 7.13 -3.67
N ASP A 217 2.74 7.48 -2.40
CA ASP A 217 3.77 8.40 -1.92
C ASP A 217 4.54 7.77 -0.75
N TYR A 218 5.87 7.86 -0.77
CA TYR A 218 6.76 7.36 0.26
C TYR A 218 8.05 8.18 0.33
N ASP A 219 8.65 8.20 1.51
CA ASP A 219 9.86 8.99 1.81
C ASP A 219 11.02 8.07 2.22
N PHE A 220 11.46 7.20 1.29
CA PHE A 220 12.66 6.39 1.46
C PHE A 220 13.36 6.15 0.12
N ASP A 221 14.65 5.88 0.20
CA ASP A 221 15.49 5.48 -0.93
C ASP A 221 15.47 3.93 -1.00
N ASP A 222 14.84 3.39 -2.05
CA ASP A 222 14.67 1.94 -2.23
C ASP A 222 15.99 1.21 -2.48
N GLU A 223 17.01 1.89 -3.06
CA GLU A 223 18.34 1.30 -3.25
C GLU A 223 19.13 1.19 -1.93
N HIS A 224 18.80 1.97 -0.90
CA HIS A 224 19.51 2.03 0.37
C HIS A 224 18.61 1.77 1.59
N ILE A 225 17.47 1.12 1.39
CA ILE A 225 16.52 0.83 2.47
C ILE A 225 17.14 -0.12 3.50
N THR A 226 16.81 0.07 4.76
CA THR A 226 17.27 -0.74 5.89
C THR A 226 16.08 -1.25 6.70
N GLU A 227 16.33 -2.17 7.64
CA GLU A 227 15.31 -2.61 8.58
C GLU A 227 14.69 -1.43 9.33
N GLY A 228 13.36 -1.40 9.43
CA GLY A 228 12.64 -0.32 10.08
C GLY A 228 11.14 -0.31 9.77
N ILE A 229 10.49 0.79 10.13
CA ILE A 229 9.09 1.02 9.81
C ILE A 229 9.02 2.29 8.94
N TYR A 230 8.48 2.15 7.77
CA TYR A 230 8.34 3.21 6.78
C TYR A 230 6.86 3.50 6.54
N LYS A 231 6.54 4.75 6.29
CA LYS A 231 5.18 5.18 5.99
C LYS A 231 4.96 5.21 4.49
N ILE A 232 3.85 4.60 4.07
CA ILE A 232 3.40 4.62 2.68
C ILE A 232 2.01 5.25 2.67
N THR A 233 1.80 6.23 1.82
CA THR A 233 0.50 6.90 1.65
C THR A 233 -0.09 6.54 0.29
N PHE A 234 -1.31 6.04 0.30
CA PHE A 234 -2.10 5.75 -0.90
C PHE A 234 -3.21 6.79 -0.99
N SER A 235 -3.34 7.43 -2.16
CA SER A 235 -4.29 8.53 -2.40
C SER A 235 -5.05 8.33 -3.72
N THR A 236 -6.35 8.71 -3.73
CA THR A 236 -7.19 8.73 -4.93
C THR A 236 -7.09 10.06 -5.65
#